data_2b28af5c49a9b29c7a7f3e11dd61c29f
#
_entry.id   2b28af5c49a9b29c7a7f3e11dd61c29f
#
_cell.length_a   1.000
_cell.length_b   1.000
_cell.length_c   1.000
_cell.angle_alpha   90.00
_cell.angle_beta   90.00
_cell.angle_gamma   90.00
#
_symmetry.space_group_name_H-M   'P 1'
#
loop_
_entity.id
_entity.type
_entity.pdbx_description
1 polymer ?
#
loop_
_entity_poly.entity_id
_entity_poly.type
_entity_poly.pdbx_seq_one_letter_code
_entity_poly.pdbx_strand_id
1 'polypeptide(L)'
;DYPDSILHLRIAQELQQLARWREAGKAYEQFLEYYPHDYFGHIGLESVRQADSLLAHPTGHTVETDRLLISPYAEFAPCYAPDGTILYFTSSRVPLRDMLQESEVTGLGTNNLYMIKQDASGKWSRPDSVPGSVNTPEDEGTPSITSDGNTLYYSYAEQSSTYDRTVQIYKASKSSQGGWGKGERVPIW
;
A
#
# COMPACT_ATOMS: atom_id res chain seq x y z
N ASP A 1 -4.93 -18.62 29.61
CA ASP A 1 -5.91 -18.87 28.58
C ASP A 1 -5.91 -17.66 27.65
N TYR A 2 -5.08 -17.70 26.64
CA TYR A 2 -5.19 -16.75 25.54
C TYR A 2 -6.41 -17.19 24.75
N PRO A 3 -7.41 -16.38 24.66
CA PRO A 3 -8.74 -16.91 24.42
C PRO A 3 -8.92 -17.31 22.97
N ASP A 4 -9.55 -18.46 22.79
CA ASP A 4 -10.17 -18.92 21.54
C ASP A 4 -10.96 -17.80 20.83
N SER A 5 -11.34 -16.75 21.55
CA SER A 5 -12.09 -15.59 21.08
C SER A 5 -11.35 -14.75 20.01
N ILE A 6 -10.03 -14.53 20.14
CA ILE A 6 -9.25 -13.85 19.08
C ILE A 6 -9.19 -14.74 17.83
N LEU A 7 -9.23 -16.04 17.99
CA LEU A 7 -9.30 -16.98 16.89
C LEU A 7 -10.59 -16.77 16.08
N HIS A 8 -11.73 -16.50 16.71
CA HIS A 8 -12.97 -16.16 16.01
C HIS A 8 -12.85 -14.93 15.14
N LEU A 9 -12.15 -13.88 15.59
CA LEU A 9 -11.88 -12.70 14.77
C LEU A 9 -11.05 -13.06 13.52
N ARG A 10 -9.99 -13.84 13.69
CA ARG A 10 -9.14 -14.29 12.57
C ARG A 10 -9.91 -15.18 11.60
N ILE A 11 -10.66 -16.15 12.12
CA ILE A 11 -11.53 -17.00 11.30
C ILE A 11 -12.54 -16.15 10.52
N ALA A 12 -13.15 -15.15 11.15
CA ALA A 12 -14.10 -14.26 10.49
C ALA A 12 -13.45 -13.48 9.34
N GLN A 13 -12.26 -12.94 9.56
CA GLN A 13 -11.48 -12.22 8.54
C GLN A 13 -11.12 -13.12 7.35
N GLU A 14 -10.65 -14.33 7.59
CA GLU A 14 -10.31 -15.30 6.54
C GLU A 14 -11.56 -15.73 5.76
N LEU A 15 -12.65 -16.02 6.44
CA LEU A 15 -13.93 -16.35 5.79
C LEU A 15 -14.45 -15.21 4.93
N GLN A 16 -14.28 -13.96 5.39
CA GLN A 16 -14.63 -12.77 4.62
C GLN A 16 -13.80 -12.66 3.35
N GLN A 17 -12.48 -12.87 3.42
CA GLN A 17 -11.59 -12.89 2.24
C GLN A 17 -11.97 -14.00 1.25
N LEU A 18 -12.45 -15.12 1.73
CA LEU A 18 -12.95 -16.22 0.91
C LEU A 18 -14.38 -16.01 0.37
N ALA A 19 -14.97 -14.82 0.56
CA ALA A 19 -16.35 -14.49 0.20
C ALA A 19 -17.42 -15.40 0.85
N ARG A 20 -17.09 -16.03 1.98
CA ARG A 20 -18.00 -16.86 2.79
C ARG A 20 -18.75 -15.99 3.80
N TRP A 21 -19.51 -15.01 3.31
CA TRP A 21 -20.09 -13.91 4.09
C TRP A 21 -20.93 -14.35 5.28
N ARG A 22 -21.79 -15.37 5.08
CA ARG A 22 -22.68 -15.87 6.17
C ARG A 22 -21.90 -16.53 7.30
N GLU A 23 -20.83 -17.24 6.97
CA GLU A 23 -20.00 -17.91 7.97
C GLU A 23 -19.09 -16.91 8.67
N ALA A 24 -18.57 -15.94 7.93
CA ALA A 24 -17.84 -14.82 8.49
C ALA A 24 -18.69 -14.04 9.52
N GLY A 25 -19.95 -13.75 9.17
CA GLY A 25 -20.90 -13.08 10.07
C GLY A 25 -21.09 -13.82 11.40
N LYS A 26 -21.28 -15.12 11.36
CA LYS A 26 -21.38 -15.94 12.60
C LYS A 26 -20.11 -15.89 13.45
N ALA A 27 -18.93 -15.93 12.82
CA ALA A 27 -17.67 -15.86 13.53
C ALA A 27 -17.43 -14.47 14.15
N TYR A 28 -17.83 -13.38 13.47
CA TYR A 28 -17.82 -12.03 14.05
C TYR A 28 -18.80 -11.91 15.23
N GLU A 29 -20.01 -12.47 15.13
CA GLU A 29 -20.98 -12.49 16.23
C GLU A 29 -20.44 -13.22 17.44
N GLN A 30 -19.84 -14.39 17.25
CA GLN A 30 -19.18 -15.15 18.34
C GLN A 30 -18.01 -14.37 18.97
N PHE A 31 -17.20 -13.67 18.16
CA PHE A 31 -16.15 -12.81 18.70
C PHE A 31 -16.72 -11.68 19.57
N LEU A 32 -17.78 -11.02 19.10
CA LEU A 32 -18.44 -9.91 19.79
C LEU A 32 -19.17 -10.33 21.08
N GLU A 33 -19.49 -11.60 21.28
CA GLU A 33 -19.97 -12.11 22.56
C GLU A 33 -18.92 -11.93 23.66
N TYR A 34 -17.63 -12.09 23.33
CA TYR A 34 -16.51 -11.89 24.25
C TYR A 34 -16.01 -10.45 24.30
N TYR A 35 -16.07 -9.74 23.18
CA TYR A 35 -15.58 -8.36 23.01
C TYR A 35 -16.66 -7.45 22.44
N PRO A 36 -17.73 -7.15 23.20
CA PRO A 36 -18.92 -6.48 22.68
C PRO A 36 -18.69 -5.04 22.18
N HIS A 37 -17.56 -4.43 22.51
CA HIS A 37 -17.20 -3.07 22.09
C HIS A 37 -16.02 -3.02 21.12
N ASP A 38 -15.60 -4.16 20.58
CA ASP A 38 -14.47 -4.19 19.63
C ASP A 38 -14.86 -3.56 18.31
N TYR A 39 -14.07 -2.56 17.91
CA TYR A 39 -14.30 -1.78 16.70
C TYR A 39 -14.19 -2.62 15.41
N PHE A 40 -13.18 -3.48 15.34
CA PHE A 40 -12.95 -4.31 14.14
C PHE A 40 -13.98 -5.42 14.01
N GLY A 41 -14.44 -5.97 15.12
CA GLY A 41 -15.52 -6.94 15.16
C GLY A 41 -16.83 -6.35 14.60
N HIS A 42 -17.19 -5.14 15.04
CA HIS A 42 -18.38 -4.46 14.56
C HIS A 42 -18.31 -4.08 13.07
N ILE A 43 -17.21 -3.48 12.63
CA ILE A 43 -17.02 -3.14 11.21
C ILE A 43 -17.04 -4.38 10.33
N GLY A 44 -16.35 -5.44 10.75
CA GLY A 44 -16.34 -6.71 10.02
C GLY A 44 -17.75 -7.30 9.88
N LEU A 45 -18.53 -7.35 10.98
CA LEU A 45 -19.89 -7.84 10.96
C LEU A 45 -20.80 -7.01 10.05
N GLU A 46 -20.73 -5.68 10.13
CA GLU A 46 -21.49 -4.78 9.26
C GLU A 46 -21.11 -4.96 7.78
N SER A 47 -19.83 -5.07 7.48
CA SER A 47 -19.33 -5.30 6.13
C SER A 47 -19.90 -6.59 5.50
N VAL A 48 -19.89 -7.71 6.24
CA VAL A 48 -20.41 -8.98 5.71
C VAL A 48 -21.93 -8.98 5.60
N ARG A 49 -22.65 -8.24 6.43
CA ARG A 49 -24.11 -8.06 6.33
C ARG A 49 -24.52 -7.28 5.08
N GLN A 50 -23.70 -6.35 4.65
CA GLN A 50 -23.94 -5.56 3.44
C GLN A 50 -23.52 -6.28 2.16
N ALA A 51 -22.76 -7.36 2.24
CA ALA A 51 -22.16 -8.03 1.08
C ALA A 51 -23.20 -8.46 0.04
N ASP A 52 -24.29 -9.09 0.45
CA ASP A 52 -25.36 -9.55 -0.47
C ASP A 52 -25.99 -8.35 -1.20
N SER A 53 -26.20 -7.22 -0.51
CA SER A 53 -26.75 -6.01 -1.11
C SER A 53 -25.79 -5.37 -2.10
N LEU A 54 -24.50 -5.30 -1.75
CA LEU A 54 -23.47 -4.75 -2.63
C LEU A 54 -23.27 -5.61 -3.89
N LEU A 55 -23.35 -6.92 -3.77
CA LEU A 55 -23.29 -7.84 -4.90
C LEU A 55 -24.51 -7.72 -5.83
N ALA A 56 -25.70 -7.50 -5.25
CA ALA A 56 -26.92 -7.30 -6.01
C ALA A 56 -26.99 -5.94 -6.73
N HIS A 57 -26.25 -4.95 -6.23
CA HIS A 57 -26.20 -3.58 -6.77
C HIS A 57 -24.75 -3.18 -7.06
N PRO A 58 -24.10 -3.83 -8.04
CA PRO A 58 -22.71 -3.50 -8.37
C PRO A 58 -22.60 -2.06 -8.85
N THR A 59 -21.49 -1.42 -8.51
CA THR A 59 -21.17 -0.12 -9.09
C THR A 59 -20.94 -0.24 -10.60
N GLY A 60 -21.13 0.82 -11.35
CA GLY A 60 -20.82 0.84 -12.79
C GLY A 60 -19.32 0.81 -13.13
N HIS A 61 -18.46 0.54 -12.14
CA HIS A 61 -17.01 0.47 -12.32
C HIS A 61 -16.60 -0.93 -12.79
N THR A 62 -15.72 -0.96 -13.79
CA THR A 62 -15.02 -2.18 -14.22
C THR A 62 -13.63 -2.17 -13.60
N VAL A 63 -13.24 -3.26 -12.98
CA VAL A 63 -11.87 -3.45 -12.46
C VAL A 63 -11.10 -4.28 -13.48
N GLU A 64 -10.07 -3.69 -14.04
CA GLU A 64 -9.20 -4.35 -15.00
C GLU A 64 -7.77 -4.38 -14.48
N THR A 65 -7.04 -5.42 -14.87
CA THR A 65 -5.62 -5.51 -14.56
C THR A 65 -4.82 -4.66 -15.52
N ASP A 66 -4.04 -3.72 -15.01
CA ASP A 66 -3.12 -2.95 -15.83
C ASP A 66 -1.89 -3.79 -16.18
N ARG A 67 -1.80 -4.20 -17.47
CA ARG A 67 -0.70 -5.03 -17.97
C ARG A 67 0.66 -4.34 -17.93
N LEU A 68 0.69 -3.02 -17.87
CA LEU A 68 1.93 -2.24 -17.81
C LEU A 68 2.56 -2.30 -16.43
N LEU A 69 1.73 -2.31 -15.38
CA LEU A 69 2.18 -2.31 -13.99
C LEU A 69 2.38 -3.72 -13.43
N ILE A 70 1.73 -4.73 -14.02
CA ILE A 70 1.86 -6.12 -13.55
C ILE A 70 3.30 -6.60 -13.58
N SER A 71 3.75 -7.12 -12.45
CA SER A 71 5.02 -7.82 -12.32
C SER A 71 4.87 -8.95 -11.29
N PRO A 72 5.86 -9.84 -11.14
CA PRO A 72 5.85 -10.84 -10.07
C PRO A 72 6.12 -10.25 -8.67
N TYR A 73 6.28 -8.93 -8.59
CA TYR A 73 6.57 -8.17 -7.37
C TYR A 73 5.32 -7.50 -6.84
N ALA A 74 5.40 -6.91 -5.64
CA ALA A 74 4.32 -6.10 -5.10
C ALA A 74 4.32 -4.71 -5.75
N GLU A 75 3.14 -4.27 -6.20
CA GLU A 75 2.87 -2.89 -6.63
C GLU A 75 1.69 -2.36 -5.83
N PHE A 76 1.85 -1.18 -5.21
CA PHE A 76 0.81 -0.58 -4.37
C PHE A 76 0.95 0.93 -4.24
N ALA A 77 -0.05 1.56 -3.60
CA ALA A 77 -0.09 2.98 -3.30
C ALA A 77 0.15 3.90 -4.52
N PRO A 78 -0.67 3.83 -5.58
CA PRO A 78 -0.54 4.72 -6.71
C PRO A 78 -0.90 6.16 -6.33
N CYS A 79 -0.14 7.13 -6.85
CA CYS A 79 -0.37 8.56 -6.69
C CYS A 79 -0.08 9.30 -7.99
N TYR A 80 -1.08 10.00 -8.53
CA TYR A 80 -0.88 10.85 -9.71
C TYR A 80 -0.18 12.15 -9.36
N ALA A 81 0.69 12.61 -10.25
CA ALA A 81 1.10 14.01 -10.27
C ALA A 81 -0.13 14.90 -10.52
N PRO A 82 -0.11 16.18 -10.07
CA PRO A 82 -1.27 17.07 -10.18
C PRO A 82 -1.80 17.26 -11.60
N ASP A 83 -0.94 17.15 -12.61
CA ASP A 83 -1.29 17.27 -14.04
C ASP A 83 -1.77 15.95 -14.66
N GLY A 84 -1.74 14.85 -13.90
CA GLY A 84 -2.17 13.53 -14.37
C GLY A 84 -1.20 12.83 -15.33
N THR A 85 -0.06 13.43 -15.66
CA THR A 85 0.88 12.91 -16.67
C THR A 85 1.92 11.94 -16.11
N ILE A 86 2.03 11.86 -14.79
CA ILE A 86 2.93 10.93 -14.08
C ILE A 86 2.13 10.19 -13.04
N LEU A 87 2.27 8.87 -13.01
CA LEU A 87 1.79 8.02 -11.93
C LEU A 87 3.00 7.50 -11.14
N TYR A 88 3.07 7.86 -9.88
CA TYR A 88 4.01 7.33 -8.91
C TYR A 88 3.39 6.13 -8.19
N PHE A 89 4.19 5.17 -7.80
CA PHE A 89 3.74 4.00 -7.05
C PHE A 89 4.90 3.37 -6.30
N THR A 90 4.58 2.51 -5.36
CA THR A 90 5.55 1.69 -4.63
C THR A 90 5.68 0.34 -5.32
N SER A 91 6.91 -0.17 -5.43
CA SER A 91 7.13 -1.54 -5.89
C SER A 91 8.34 -2.18 -5.20
N SER A 92 8.23 -3.48 -4.94
CA SER A 92 9.36 -4.32 -4.51
C SER A 92 10.16 -4.89 -5.68
N ARG A 93 9.96 -4.39 -6.92
CA ARG A 93 10.80 -4.77 -8.07
C ARG A 93 12.22 -4.28 -7.86
N VAL A 94 13.16 -5.20 -7.93
CA VAL A 94 14.58 -4.88 -7.74
C VAL A 94 15.15 -4.42 -9.08
N PRO A 95 15.86 -3.28 -9.15
CA PRO A 95 16.67 -2.94 -10.29
C PRO A 95 17.71 -4.06 -10.52
N LEU A 96 17.96 -4.42 -11.78
CA LEU A 96 18.90 -5.50 -12.15
C LEU A 96 20.30 -5.39 -11.51
N ARG A 97 20.66 -4.22 -10.97
CA ARG A 97 21.93 -3.97 -10.30
C ARG A 97 21.99 -4.39 -8.83
N ASP A 98 20.82 -4.55 -8.19
CA ASP A 98 20.72 -4.62 -6.72
C ASP A 98 19.99 -5.90 -6.26
N MET A 99 20.14 -7.01 -7.00
CA MET A 99 19.46 -8.29 -6.75
C MET A 99 19.75 -8.95 -5.38
N LEU A 100 20.38 -8.24 -4.44
CA LEU A 100 20.86 -8.81 -3.19
C LEU A 100 20.22 -8.22 -1.92
N GLN A 101 19.28 -7.26 -2.04
CA GLN A 101 18.62 -6.69 -0.88
C GLN A 101 17.20 -7.20 -0.76
N GLU A 102 17.03 -8.18 0.09
CA GLU A 102 15.70 -8.64 0.53
C GLU A 102 15.31 -7.88 1.79
N SER A 103 14.07 -7.39 1.82
CA SER A 103 13.49 -6.84 3.04
C SER A 103 13.36 -7.96 4.08
N GLU A 104 13.99 -7.82 5.21
CA GLU A 104 13.86 -8.78 6.32
C GLU A 104 12.41 -8.83 6.87
N VAL A 105 11.55 -7.89 6.49
CA VAL A 105 10.13 -7.86 6.89
C VAL A 105 9.29 -8.72 5.98
N THR A 106 9.49 -8.60 4.66
CA THR A 106 8.62 -9.21 3.67
C THR A 106 9.22 -10.44 3.00
N GLY A 107 10.55 -10.63 3.11
CA GLY A 107 11.29 -11.63 2.34
C GLY A 107 11.30 -11.35 0.83
N LEU A 108 10.83 -10.17 0.42
CA LEU A 108 10.86 -9.66 -0.95
C LEU A 108 11.97 -8.62 -1.09
N GLY A 109 12.24 -8.15 -2.29
CA GLY A 109 13.11 -6.99 -2.49
C GLY A 109 12.60 -5.78 -1.69
N THR A 110 13.51 -4.88 -1.30
CA THR A 110 13.13 -3.62 -0.64
C THR A 110 12.17 -2.83 -1.51
N ASN A 111 11.19 -2.20 -0.87
CA ASN A 111 10.25 -1.34 -1.56
C ASN A 111 10.92 -0.04 -1.97
N ASN A 112 10.66 0.40 -3.18
CA ASN A 112 11.17 1.65 -3.73
C ASN A 112 10.04 2.41 -4.44
N LEU A 113 10.25 3.70 -4.67
CA LEU A 113 9.34 4.55 -5.43
C LEU A 113 9.63 4.43 -6.93
N TYR A 114 8.60 4.09 -7.68
CA TYR A 114 8.63 3.99 -9.13
C TYR A 114 7.65 4.97 -9.76
N MET A 115 7.79 5.18 -11.07
CA MET A 115 6.87 6.01 -11.83
C MET A 115 6.71 5.50 -13.25
N ILE A 116 5.57 5.84 -13.85
CA ILE A 116 5.32 5.83 -15.28
C ILE A 116 4.96 7.24 -15.72
N LYS A 117 5.32 7.59 -16.95
CA LYS A 117 5.03 8.91 -17.56
C LYS A 117 4.20 8.74 -18.81
N GLN A 118 3.28 9.65 -19.01
CA GLN A 118 2.51 9.74 -20.23
C GLN A 118 3.22 10.64 -21.24
N ASP A 119 3.36 10.18 -22.48
CA ASP A 119 3.89 11.00 -23.57
C ASP A 119 2.80 11.92 -24.17
N ALA A 120 3.19 12.76 -25.12
CA ALA A 120 2.27 13.70 -25.77
C ALA A 120 1.11 13.02 -26.54
N SER A 121 1.22 11.73 -26.84
CA SER A 121 0.15 10.93 -27.46
C SER A 121 -0.79 10.27 -26.45
N GLY A 122 -0.54 10.45 -25.16
CA GLY A 122 -1.28 9.82 -24.08
C GLY A 122 -0.82 8.41 -23.73
N LYS A 123 0.28 7.93 -24.29
CA LYS A 123 0.81 6.59 -24.05
C LYS A 123 1.74 6.58 -22.82
N TRP A 124 1.50 5.64 -21.92
CA TRP A 124 2.33 5.44 -20.74
C TRP A 124 3.67 4.76 -21.05
N SER A 125 4.73 5.23 -20.41
CA SER A 125 6.06 4.61 -20.43
C SER A 125 6.08 3.29 -19.66
N ARG A 126 7.16 2.52 -19.80
CA ARG A 126 7.44 1.45 -18.85
C ARG A 126 7.78 2.04 -17.47
N PRO A 127 7.54 1.28 -16.38
CA PRO A 127 7.98 1.66 -15.04
C PRO A 127 9.48 1.93 -14.97
N ASP A 128 9.82 3.03 -14.32
CA ASP A 128 11.20 3.44 -14.06
C ASP A 128 11.33 3.93 -12.62
N SER A 129 12.51 3.84 -12.06
CA SER A 129 12.80 4.35 -10.71
C SER A 129 12.57 5.86 -10.67
N VAL A 130 12.00 6.35 -9.59
CA VAL A 130 11.85 7.79 -9.38
C VAL A 130 13.22 8.46 -9.35
N PRO A 131 13.49 9.46 -10.23
CA PRO A 131 14.80 10.07 -10.34
C PRO A 131 15.13 10.96 -9.14
N GLY A 132 16.40 10.99 -8.78
CA GLY A 132 16.91 11.79 -7.68
C GLY A 132 17.46 10.95 -6.54
N SER A 133 17.23 11.40 -5.30
CA SER A 133 17.81 10.77 -4.10
C SER A 133 16.75 10.31 -3.10
N VAL A 134 15.55 10.01 -3.57
CA VAL A 134 14.45 9.54 -2.70
C VAL A 134 14.55 8.04 -2.42
N ASN A 135 14.98 7.26 -3.40
CA ASN A 135 15.19 5.83 -3.21
C ASN A 135 16.57 5.59 -2.59
N THR A 136 16.60 4.77 -1.56
CA THR A 136 17.79 4.38 -0.80
C THR A 136 17.89 2.86 -0.71
N PRO A 137 18.87 2.28 -0.03
CA PRO A 137 18.87 0.84 0.26
C PRO A 137 17.75 0.37 1.19
N GLU A 138 17.03 1.28 1.83
CA GLU A 138 15.97 1.03 2.79
C GLU A 138 14.61 0.83 2.10
N ASP A 139 13.53 0.73 2.88
CA ASP A 139 12.17 0.63 2.34
C ASP A 139 11.54 2.04 2.20
N GLU A 140 11.22 2.44 0.98
CA GLU A 140 10.42 3.62 0.65
C GLU A 140 9.08 3.23 0.06
N GLY A 141 8.02 3.94 0.44
CA GLY A 141 6.68 3.60 -0.06
C GLY A 141 5.63 4.68 0.08
N THR A 142 4.45 4.37 -0.38
CA THR A 142 3.24 5.19 -0.22
C THR A 142 3.42 6.67 -0.63
N PRO A 143 3.82 6.95 -1.89
CA PRO A 143 4.05 8.32 -2.33
C PRO A 143 2.77 9.16 -2.29
N SER A 144 2.89 10.42 -1.91
CA SER A 144 1.84 11.44 -1.98
C SER A 144 2.45 12.77 -2.38
N ILE A 145 1.88 13.44 -3.35
CA ILE A 145 2.42 14.68 -3.92
C ILE A 145 1.50 15.85 -3.60
N THR A 146 2.09 16.98 -3.24
CA THR A 146 1.36 18.24 -3.05
C THR A 146 0.72 18.72 -4.36
N SER A 147 -0.38 19.47 -4.25
CA SER A 147 -1.13 19.99 -5.40
C SER A 147 -0.32 20.92 -6.32
N ASP A 148 0.74 21.52 -5.80
CA ASP A 148 1.69 22.31 -6.60
C ASP A 148 2.77 21.47 -7.29
N GLY A 149 2.82 20.15 -7.01
CA GLY A 149 3.76 19.20 -7.60
C GLY A 149 5.21 19.34 -7.13
N ASN A 150 5.47 20.10 -6.06
CA ASN A 150 6.83 20.47 -5.63
C ASN A 150 7.34 19.69 -4.42
N THR A 151 6.44 19.03 -3.67
CA THR A 151 6.82 18.23 -2.51
C THR A 151 6.23 16.83 -2.63
N LEU A 152 7.09 15.83 -2.44
CA LEU A 152 6.74 14.42 -2.36
C LEU A 152 6.86 13.97 -0.90
N TYR A 153 5.77 13.47 -0.34
CA TYR A 153 5.74 12.76 0.95
C TYR A 153 5.76 11.26 0.70
N TYR A 154 6.43 10.52 1.55
CA TYR A 154 6.47 9.06 1.44
C TYR A 154 6.80 8.42 2.79
N SER A 155 6.46 7.14 2.95
CA SER A 155 6.87 6.35 4.10
C SER A 155 8.30 5.86 3.92
N TYR A 156 9.04 5.82 5.01
CA TYR A 156 10.42 5.36 5.07
C TYR A 156 10.60 4.43 6.27
N ALA A 157 11.21 3.28 6.05
CA ALA A 157 11.51 2.32 7.11
C ALA A 157 12.95 1.85 6.99
N GLU A 158 13.78 2.18 7.99
CA GLU A 158 15.14 1.65 8.08
C GLU A 158 15.12 0.15 8.31
N GLN A 159 15.98 -0.58 7.60
CA GLN A 159 16.27 -1.96 7.90
C GLN A 159 17.11 -2.00 9.18
N SER A 160 16.46 -2.23 10.30
CA SER A 160 17.13 -2.40 11.58
C SER A 160 17.09 -3.86 11.99
N SER A 161 18.20 -4.36 12.51
CA SER A 161 18.29 -5.69 13.13
C SER A 161 17.52 -5.80 14.46
N THR A 162 16.95 -4.70 14.95
CA THR A 162 16.14 -4.64 16.16
C THR A 162 14.65 -4.70 15.81
N TYR A 163 13.86 -5.32 16.68
CA TYR A 163 12.39 -5.47 16.54
C TYR A 163 11.61 -4.13 16.54
N ASP A 164 12.27 -3.01 16.76
CA ASP A 164 11.66 -1.69 16.85
C ASP A 164 11.78 -0.94 15.52
N ARG A 165 11.02 -1.41 14.51
CA ARG A 165 10.95 -0.79 13.20
C ARG A 165 9.78 0.18 13.16
N THR A 166 10.07 1.45 13.30
CA THR A 166 9.07 2.51 13.12
C THR A 166 9.11 3.02 11.69
N VAL A 167 7.98 2.90 11.01
CA VAL A 167 7.77 3.58 9.74
C VAL A 167 7.64 5.08 10.02
N GLN A 168 8.40 5.89 9.30
CA GLN A 168 8.45 7.34 9.45
C GLN A 168 7.95 8.00 8.16
N ILE A 169 7.43 9.22 8.27
CA ILE A 169 7.08 10.01 7.11
C ILE A 169 8.25 10.91 6.74
N TYR A 170 8.62 10.86 5.47
CA TYR A 170 9.64 11.69 4.85
C TYR A 170 9.03 12.61 3.81
N LYS A 171 9.70 13.71 3.53
CA LYS A 171 9.39 14.62 2.43
C LYS A 171 10.62 14.90 1.60
N ALA A 172 10.45 15.06 0.31
CA ALA A 172 11.49 15.51 -0.60
C ALA A 172 10.97 16.65 -1.47
N SER A 173 11.82 17.62 -1.77
CA SER A 173 11.50 18.72 -2.67
C SER A 173 11.93 18.39 -4.10
N LYS A 174 11.14 18.85 -5.07
CA LYS A 174 11.47 18.73 -6.49
C LYS A 174 12.68 19.59 -6.82
N SER A 175 13.66 19.01 -7.50
CA SER A 175 14.84 19.75 -7.95
C SER A 175 14.54 20.49 -9.25
N SER A 176 15.32 21.54 -9.55
CA SER A 176 15.26 22.26 -10.82
C SER A 176 15.59 21.40 -12.05
N GLN A 177 16.21 20.25 -11.84
CA GLN A 177 16.55 19.28 -12.90
C GLN A 177 15.47 18.21 -13.10
N GLY A 178 14.32 18.32 -12.39
CA GLY A 178 13.17 17.43 -12.55
C GLY A 178 13.20 16.14 -11.74
N GLY A 179 14.25 15.90 -10.95
CA GLY A 179 14.32 14.81 -9.97
C GLY A 179 13.89 15.25 -8.58
N TRP A 180 13.93 14.34 -7.62
CA TRP A 180 13.61 14.60 -6.21
C TRP A 180 14.91 14.69 -5.39
N GLY A 181 14.98 15.67 -4.49
CA GLY A 181 16.07 15.82 -3.54
C GLY A 181 16.11 14.68 -2.52
N LYS A 182 17.10 14.73 -1.63
CA LYS A 182 17.18 13.80 -0.49
C LYS A 182 15.99 14.01 0.42
N GLY A 183 15.43 12.89 0.91
CA GLY A 183 14.33 12.91 1.86
C GLY A 183 14.75 13.46 3.22
N GLU A 184 13.83 14.21 3.83
CA GLU A 184 13.94 14.74 5.18
C GLU A 184 12.79 14.20 6.02
N ARG A 185 13.10 13.74 7.22
CA ARG A 185 12.08 13.26 8.15
C ARG A 185 11.10 14.38 8.52
N VAL A 186 9.81 14.10 8.46
CA VAL A 186 8.77 14.98 8.96
C VAL A 186 8.57 14.70 10.46
N PRO A 187 8.76 15.68 11.36
CA PRO A 187 8.48 15.47 12.77
C PRO A 187 6.97 15.33 12.96
N ILE A 188 6.55 14.09 13.21
CA ILE A 188 5.17 13.77 13.61
C ILE A 188 5.30 13.30 15.06
N TRP A 189 4.54 13.92 15.94
CA TRP A 189 4.44 13.55 17.37
C TRP A 189 3.37 12.52 17.60
#